data_7989add106f52890f604ac0b53a3ea5a
#
_entry.id   7989add106f52890f604ac0b53a3ea5a
#
_cell.length_a   1.000
_cell.length_b   1.000
_cell.length_c   1.000
_cell.angle_alpha   90.00
_cell.angle_beta   90.00
_cell.angle_gamma   90.00
#
_symmetry.space_group_name_H-M   'P 1'
#
loop_
_entity.id
_entity.type
_entity.pdbx_description
1 polymer ?
#
loop_
_entity_poly.entity_id
_entity_poly.type
_entity_poly.pdbx_seq_one_letter_code
_entity_poly.pdbx_strand_id
1 'polypeptide(L)'
;MPIKQTLEENKAFASNPLCNESLSMCIDFYKRVGFDPPWICYYAEEGGDLIGNAAFKGRPINNTVEISYGTMESHRQHGVGTRICKQLVELSLTTDPSVRITARTLPEKSYSTRILEKNNFVLLGFVTDPEDGDVWEWEYKNKI
;
A
#
# COMPACT_ATOMS: atom_id res chain seq x y z
N MET A 1 -2.76 10.72 -4.00
CA MET A 1 -4.00 11.41 -3.58
C MET A 1 -4.67 10.62 -2.47
N PRO A 2 -4.86 11.22 -1.31
CA PRO A 2 -5.43 10.50 -0.17
C PRO A 2 -6.90 10.14 -0.39
N ILE A 3 -7.27 8.97 0.13
CA ILE A 3 -8.67 8.53 0.19
C ILE A 3 -9.19 8.93 1.56
N LYS A 4 -10.27 9.73 1.58
CA LYS A 4 -10.84 10.28 2.80
C LYS A 4 -11.89 9.34 3.40
N GLN A 5 -12.47 9.73 4.52
CA GLN A 5 -13.32 8.85 5.33
C GLN A 5 -14.73 8.60 4.78
N THR A 6 -15.27 9.50 3.96
CA THR A 6 -16.65 9.39 3.47
C THR A 6 -16.72 9.47 1.95
N LEU A 7 -17.79 8.92 1.38
CA LEU A 7 -18.03 9.00 -0.06
C LEU A 7 -18.16 10.45 -0.51
N GLU A 8 -18.78 11.30 0.29
CA GLU A 8 -18.94 12.71 -0.04
C GLU A 8 -17.59 13.44 -0.14
N GLU A 9 -16.68 13.17 0.78
CA GLU A 9 -15.34 13.74 0.76
C GLU A 9 -14.51 13.22 -0.44
N ASN A 10 -14.89 12.07 -0.99
CA ASN A 10 -14.20 11.42 -2.10
C ASN A 10 -14.93 11.58 -3.44
N LYS A 11 -15.69 12.65 -3.63
CA LYS A 11 -16.51 12.87 -4.83
C LYS A 11 -15.77 12.65 -6.15
N ALA A 12 -14.52 13.11 -6.24
CA ALA A 12 -13.73 12.99 -7.44
C ALA A 12 -13.48 11.53 -7.83
N PHE A 13 -13.40 10.64 -6.84
CA PHE A 13 -13.19 9.21 -7.06
C PHE A 13 -14.51 8.45 -7.16
N ALA A 14 -15.54 8.88 -6.44
CA ALA A 14 -16.82 8.19 -6.38
C ALA A 14 -17.51 8.11 -7.75
N SER A 15 -17.24 9.06 -8.64
CA SER A 15 -17.77 9.05 -10.00
C SER A 15 -16.97 8.21 -10.99
N ASN A 16 -15.80 7.69 -10.57
CA ASN A 16 -14.94 6.89 -11.43
C ASN A 16 -15.20 5.40 -11.20
N PRO A 17 -15.67 4.65 -12.24
CA PRO A 17 -15.95 3.21 -12.08
C PRO A 17 -14.75 2.39 -11.59
N LEU A 18 -13.52 2.82 -11.91
CA LEU A 18 -12.31 2.13 -11.47
C LEU A 18 -12.10 2.20 -9.96
N CYS A 19 -12.74 3.15 -9.28
CA CYS A 19 -12.58 3.38 -7.85
C CYS A 19 -13.68 2.77 -6.99
N ASN A 20 -14.80 2.34 -7.58
CA ASN A 20 -15.99 1.95 -6.82
C ASN A 20 -15.72 0.92 -5.72
N GLU A 21 -15.11 -0.20 -6.07
CA GLU A 21 -14.85 -1.29 -5.13
C GLU A 21 -13.76 -0.92 -4.11
N SER A 22 -12.64 -0.41 -4.59
CA SER A 22 -11.52 -0.05 -3.72
C SER A 22 -11.85 1.08 -2.77
N LEU A 23 -12.65 2.04 -3.22
CA LEU A 23 -13.08 3.16 -2.38
C LEU A 23 -13.94 2.68 -1.20
N SER A 24 -14.92 1.80 -1.46
CA SER A 24 -15.75 1.21 -0.42
C SER A 24 -14.92 0.40 0.57
N MET A 25 -13.98 -0.41 0.07
CA MET A 25 -13.10 -1.21 0.91
C MET A 25 -12.24 -0.34 1.83
N CYS A 26 -11.70 0.76 1.32
CA CYS A 26 -10.88 1.68 2.11
C CYS A 26 -11.69 2.39 3.19
N ILE A 27 -12.88 2.86 2.85
CA ILE A 27 -13.76 3.52 3.82
C ILE A 27 -14.15 2.55 4.94
N ASP A 28 -14.51 1.32 4.59
CA ASP A 28 -14.84 0.28 5.57
C ASP A 28 -13.63 -0.08 6.43
N PHE A 29 -12.45 -0.12 5.84
CA PHE A 29 -11.21 -0.37 6.55
C PHE A 29 -10.96 0.70 7.62
N TYR A 30 -11.18 1.97 7.29
CA TYR A 30 -11.04 3.07 8.25
C TYR A 30 -11.97 2.93 9.45
N LYS A 31 -13.17 2.38 9.24
CA LYS A 31 -14.11 2.15 10.34
C LYS A 31 -13.58 1.11 11.33
N ARG A 32 -12.75 0.18 10.86
CA ARG A 32 -12.16 -0.88 11.70
C ARG A 32 -10.87 -0.44 12.39
N VAL A 33 -10.00 0.26 11.68
CA VAL A 33 -8.64 0.58 12.18
C VAL A 33 -8.42 2.03 12.53
N GLY A 34 -9.34 2.93 12.15
CA GLY A 34 -9.21 4.36 12.38
C GLY A 34 -8.69 5.11 11.16
N PHE A 35 -8.66 6.42 11.28
CA PHE A 35 -8.20 7.31 10.23
C PHE A 35 -7.11 8.23 10.79
N ASP A 36 -5.86 7.85 10.56
CA ASP A 36 -4.68 8.51 11.14
C ASP A 36 -3.69 8.91 10.05
N PRO A 37 -3.93 10.00 9.30
CA PRO A 37 -2.99 10.44 8.26
C PRO A 37 -1.58 10.65 8.84
N PRO A 38 -0.52 10.30 8.09
CA PRO A 38 -0.52 9.82 6.70
C PRO A 38 -0.75 8.30 6.54
N TRP A 39 -1.05 7.57 7.60
CA TRP A 39 -1.17 6.11 7.63
C TRP A 39 -2.53 5.65 7.11
N ILE A 40 -2.85 6.06 5.88
CA ILE A 40 -4.15 5.85 5.22
C ILE A 40 -3.96 5.28 3.82
N CYS A 41 -5.05 5.19 3.05
CA CYS A 41 -5.04 4.73 1.67
C CYS A 41 -4.92 5.91 0.70
N TYR A 42 -4.36 5.63 -0.47
CA TYR A 42 -4.11 6.63 -1.51
C TYR A 42 -4.38 6.05 -2.89
N TYR A 43 -4.77 6.91 -3.82
CA TYR A 43 -4.69 6.61 -5.24
C TYR A 43 -3.43 7.25 -5.83
N ALA A 44 -2.78 6.54 -6.74
CA ALA A 44 -1.67 7.07 -7.50
C ALA A 44 -2.18 7.58 -8.85
N GLU A 45 -1.80 8.80 -9.20
CA GLU A 45 -2.22 9.46 -10.44
C GLU A 45 -1.00 9.99 -11.19
N GLU A 46 -1.06 9.90 -12.52
CA GLU A 46 -0.03 10.46 -13.39
C GLU A 46 -0.71 11.04 -14.62
N GLY A 47 -0.50 12.33 -14.88
CA GLY A 47 -1.08 13.01 -16.04
C GLY A 47 -2.60 12.99 -16.09
N GLY A 48 -3.27 12.98 -14.95
CA GLY A 48 -4.72 12.91 -14.86
C GLY A 48 -5.30 11.51 -14.86
N ASP A 49 -4.48 10.48 -15.08
CA ASP A 49 -4.91 9.08 -15.09
C ASP A 49 -4.60 8.39 -13.76
N LEU A 50 -5.54 7.57 -13.29
CA LEU A 50 -5.27 6.70 -12.14
C LEU A 50 -4.42 5.52 -12.60
N ILE A 51 -3.23 5.40 -12.02
CA ILE A 51 -2.27 4.37 -12.39
C ILE A 51 -2.13 3.26 -11.35
N GLY A 52 -2.62 3.48 -10.15
CA GLY A 52 -2.55 2.47 -9.10
C GLY A 52 -3.11 2.95 -7.78
N ASN A 53 -2.89 2.15 -6.75
CA ASN A 53 -3.26 2.47 -5.39
C ASN A 53 -2.14 2.12 -4.43
N ALA A 54 -2.18 2.73 -3.25
CA ALA A 54 -1.20 2.54 -2.20
C ALA A 54 -1.91 2.64 -0.86
N ALA A 55 -1.47 1.87 0.11
CA ALA A 55 -2.13 1.88 1.41
C ALA A 55 -1.16 1.51 2.53
N PHE A 56 -1.46 2.04 3.71
CA PHE A 56 -0.95 1.55 4.97
C PHE A 56 -2.07 0.76 5.63
N LYS A 57 -1.73 -0.35 6.27
CA LYS A 57 -2.68 -1.17 7.03
C LYS A 57 -2.92 -0.56 8.42
N GLY A 58 -3.29 0.73 8.44
CA GLY A 58 -3.48 1.51 9.65
C GLY A 58 -2.18 2.14 10.15
N ARG A 59 -2.27 2.82 11.30
CA ARG A 59 -1.11 3.46 11.94
C ARG A 59 -0.12 2.40 12.45
N PRO A 60 1.15 2.79 12.68
CA PRO A 60 2.13 1.86 13.24
C PRO A 60 1.67 1.29 14.59
N ILE A 61 1.87 -0.02 14.74
CA ILE A 61 1.62 -0.73 15.99
C ILE A 61 2.94 -1.41 16.36
N ASN A 62 3.41 -1.23 17.59
CA ASN A 62 4.71 -1.72 18.02
C ASN A 62 5.83 -1.27 17.07
N ASN A 63 5.74 0.00 16.66
CA ASN A 63 6.70 0.63 15.74
C ASN A 63 6.79 -0.04 14.37
N THR A 64 5.74 -0.74 13.95
CA THR A 64 5.71 -1.47 12.68
C THR A 64 4.47 -1.10 11.89
N VAL A 65 4.64 -0.80 10.61
CA VAL A 65 3.53 -0.52 9.69
C VAL A 65 3.63 -1.45 8.47
N GLU A 66 2.49 -1.96 8.04
CA GLU A 66 2.41 -2.79 6.84
C GLU A 66 1.91 -1.96 5.67
N ILE A 67 2.59 -2.05 4.53
CA ILE A 67 2.19 -1.39 3.28
C ILE A 67 1.54 -2.37 2.32
N SER A 68 0.71 -1.81 1.44
CA SER A 68 0.05 -2.54 0.37
C SER A 68 -0.04 -1.61 -0.85
N TYR A 69 0.03 -2.17 -2.05
CA TYR A 69 -0.03 -1.39 -3.28
C TYR A 69 -0.58 -2.24 -4.42
N GLY A 70 -1.09 -1.55 -5.45
CA GLY A 70 -1.54 -2.20 -6.67
C GLY A 70 -1.37 -1.26 -7.84
N THR A 71 -1.20 -1.85 -9.03
CA THR A 71 -1.08 -1.10 -10.28
C THR A 71 -2.31 -1.38 -11.13
N MET A 72 -2.88 -0.34 -11.74
CA MET A 72 -3.98 -0.53 -12.68
C MET A 72 -3.50 -1.38 -13.85
N GLU A 73 -4.35 -2.29 -14.33
CA GLU A 73 -3.98 -3.27 -15.36
C GLU A 73 -3.33 -2.64 -16.59
N SER A 74 -3.86 -1.50 -17.03
CA SER A 74 -3.34 -0.77 -18.19
C SER A 74 -1.93 -0.21 -17.99
N HIS A 75 -1.44 -0.16 -16.75
CA HIS A 75 -0.15 0.44 -16.38
C HIS A 75 0.84 -0.56 -15.81
N ARG A 76 0.53 -1.87 -15.87
CA ARG A 76 1.45 -2.91 -15.38
C ARG A 76 2.70 -2.98 -16.24
N GLN A 77 3.82 -3.36 -15.62
CA GLN A 77 5.13 -3.55 -16.25
C GLN A 77 5.80 -2.26 -16.74
N HIS A 78 5.34 -1.10 -16.27
CA HIS A 78 5.90 0.21 -16.60
C HIS A 78 6.65 0.83 -15.42
N GLY A 79 7.00 0.02 -14.41
CA GLY A 79 7.69 0.51 -13.22
C GLY A 79 6.81 1.27 -12.23
N VAL A 80 5.50 1.30 -12.45
CA VAL A 80 4.55 2.03 -11.61
C VAL A 80 4.53 1.48 -10.19
N GLY A 81 4.41 0.17 -10.03
CA GLY A 81 4.39 -0.47 -8.70
C GLY A 81 5.67 -0.20 -7.93
N THR A 82 6.81 -0.24 -8.61
CA THR A 82 8.11 0.06 -7.99
C THR A 82 8.15 1.50 -7.46
N ARG A 83 7.65 2.45 -8.24
CA ARG A 83 7.60 3.86 -7.82
C ARG A 83 6.62 4.08 -6.67
N ILE A 84 5.47 3.43 -6.70
CA ILE A 84 4.47 3.52 -5.64
C ILE A 84 5.04 3.00 -4.32
N CYS A 85 5.67 1.83 -4.36
CA CYS A 85 6.30 1.24 -3.18
C CYS A 85 7.39 2.17 -2.62
N LYS A 86 8.22 2.73 -3.48
CA LYS A 86 9.24 3.69 -3.08
C LYS A 86 8.65 4.91 -2.37
N GLN A 87 7.55 5.44 -2.88
CA GLN A 87 6.88 6.59 -2.28
C GLN A 87 6.29 6.25 -0.91
N LEU A 88 5.74 5.06 -0.74
CA LEU A 88 5.24 4.60 0.57
C LEU A 88 6.38 4.51 1.59
N VAL A 89 7.53 3.99 1.18
CA VAL A 89 8.71 3.92 2.04
C VAL A 89 9.18 5.32 2.43
N GLU A 90 9.30 6.22 1.46
CA GLU A 90 9.72 7.60 1.71
C GLU A 90 8.77 8.33 2.65
N LEU A 91 7.46 8.19 2.45
CA LEU A 91 6.46 8.80 3.32
C LEU A 91 6.56 8.26 4.75
N SER A 92 6.75 6.95 4.89
CA SER A 92 6.91 6.30 6.19
C SER A 92 8.10 6.87 6.96
N LEU A 93 9.25 6.92 6.31
CA LEU A 93 10.50 7.36 6.95
C LEU A 93 10.54 8.87 7.19
N THR A 94 9.85 9.64 6.36
CA THR A 94 9.72 11.09 6.57
C THR A 94 8.83 11.38 7.77
N THR A 95 7.79 10.58 7.97
CA THR A 95 6.85 10.73 9.09
C THR A 95 7.44 10.22 10.39
N ASP A 96 8.08 9.05 10.35
CA ASP A 96 8.71 8.43 11.51
C ASP A 96 9.96 7.65 11.06
N PRO A 97 11.16 8.23 11.19
CA PRO A 97 12.39 7.57 10.75
C PRO A 97 12.71 6.25 11.44
N SER A 98 12.10 5.98 12.59
CA SER A 98 12.33 4.75 13.35
C SER A 98 11.37 3.62 13.01
N VAL A 99 10.34 3.87 12.21
CA VAL A 99 9.30 2.88 11.92
C VAL A 99 9.85 1.71 11.11
N ARG A 100 9.40 0.51 11.45
CA ARG A 100 9.66 -0.70 10.65
C ARG A 100 8.56 -0.82 9.61
N ILE A 101 8.95 -1.06 8.37
CA ILE A 101 8.02 -1.14 7.24
C ILE A 101 7.98 -2.57 6.75
N THR A 102 6.81 -3.18 6.74
CA THR A 102 6.60 -4.55 6.29
C THR A 102 5.61 -4.61 5.13
N ALA A 103 5.62 -5.73 4.42
CA ALA A 103 4.66 -6.02 3.35
C ALA A 103 4.44 -7.52 3.28
N ARG A 104 3.29 -7.94 2.76
CA ARG A 104 2.97 -9.35 2.59
C ARG A 104 2.66 -9.65 1.14
N THR A 105 3.08 -10.82 0.66
CA THR A 105 2.80 -11.31 -0.69
C THR A 105 2.36 -12.76 -0.62
N LEU A 106 1.73 -13.26 -1.70
CA LEU A 106 1.53 -14.68 -1.86
C LEU A 106 2.90 -15.40 -1.81
N PRO A 107 2.94 -16.67 -1.34
CA PRO A 107 4.23 -17.36 -1.14
C PRO A 107 4.79 -17.92 -2.45
N GLU A 108 5.00 -17.04 -3.41
CA GLU A 108 5.56 -17.39 -4.71
C GLU A 108 6.24 -16.16 -5.33
N LYS A 109 7.23 -16.38 -6.15
CA LYS A 109 7.87 -15.28 -6.89
C LYS A 109 6.90 -14.71 -7.90
N SER A 110 6.79 -13.39 -7.91
CA SER A 110 5.80 -12.68 -8.72
C SER A 110 6.26 -11.27 -9.05
N TYR A 111 5.42 -10.53 -9.74
CA TYR A 111 5.62 -9.11 -9.98
C TYR A 111 5.74 -8.34 -8.65
N SER A 112 4.88 -8.68 -7.67
CA SER A 112 4.91 -8.03 -6.35
C SER A 112 6.21 -8.28 -5.60
N THR A 113 6.75 -9.50 -5.63
CA THR A 113 8.02 -9.81 -4.94
C THR A 113 9.19 -9.08 -5.59
N ARG A 114 9.19 -8.92 -6.91
CA ARG A 114 10.23 -8.15 -7.61
C ARG A 114 10.19 -6.67 -7.25
N ILE A 115 9.00 -6.09 -7.07
CA ILE A 115 8.84 -4.71 -6.62
C ILE A 115 9.49 -4.51 -5.25
N LEU A 116 9.21 -5.43 -4.32
CA LEU A 116 9.76 -5.36 -2.97
C LEU A 116 11.28 -5.50 -2.99
N GLU A 117 11.81 -6.45 -3.75
CA GLU A 117 13.27 -6.64 -3.85
C GLU A 117 13.96 -5.39 -4.41
N LYS A 118 13.37 -4.75 -5.43
CA LYS A 118 13.90 -3.51 -6.00
C LYS A 118 13.88 -2.35 -5.02
N ASN A 119 13.02 -2.39 -4.01
CA ASN A 119 12.91 -1.35 -3.00
C ASN A 119 13.61 -1.71 -1.70
N ASN A 120 14.54 -2.66 -1.74
CA ASN A 120 15.36 -3.06 -0.59
C ASN A 120 14.58 -3.76 0.53
N PHE A 121 13.49 -4.42 0.19
CA PHE A 121 12.82 -5.32 1.12
C PHE A 121 13.49 -6.69 1.07
N VAL A 122 13.57 -7.32 2.24
CA VAL A 122 14.10 -8.68 2.37
C VAL A 122 13.00 -9.61 2.85
N LEU A 123 13.02 -10.85 2.37
CA LEU A 123 12.05 -11.86 2.77
C LEU A 123 12.38 -12.34 4.18
N LEU A 124 11.39 -12.25 5.08
CA LEU A 124 11.54 -12.74 6.46
C LEU A 124 11.13 -14.21 6.61
N GLY A 125 10.12 -14.64 5.84
CA GLY A 125 9.61 -16.00 5.90
C GLY A 125 8.10 -16.06 5.77
N PHE A 126 7.52 -17.17 6.20
CA PHE A 126 6.06 -17.38 6.17
C PHE A 126 5.40 -16.81 7.42
N VAL A 127 4.22 -16.25 7.23
CA VAL A 127 3.29 -15.93 8.32
C VAL A 127 1.89 -16.38 7.89
N THR A 128 1.01 -16.63 8.84
CA THR A 128 -0.39 -16.95 8.54
C THR A 128 -1.22 -15.68 8.66
N ASP A 129 -1.79 -15.25 7.53
CA ASP A 129 -2.65 -14.08 7.48
C ASP A 129 -4.10 -14.54 7.72
N PRO A 130 -4.87 -13.82 8.56
CA PRO A 130 -6.26 -14.20 8.83
C PRO A 130 -7.17 -14.24 7.60
N GLU A 131 -6.86 -13.45 6.59
CA GLU A 131 -7.68 -13.36 5.38
C GLU A 131 -7.11 -14.21 4.23
N ASP A 132 -5.79 -14.20 4.04
CA ASP A 132 -5.14 -14.77 2.87
C ASP A 132 -4.43 -16.10 3.12
N GLY A 133 -4.45 -16.60 4.35
CA GLY A 133 -3.74 -17.85 4.72
C GLY A 133 -2.24 -17.64 4.80
N ASP A 134 -1.47 -18.63 4.36
CA ASP A 134 -0.01 -18.55 4.40
C ASP A 134 0.50 -17.56 3.36
N VAL A 135 1.29 -16.59 3.81
CA VAL A 135 1.88 -15.55 2.97
C VAL A 135 3.35 -15.38 3.31
N TRP A 136 4.10 -14.75 2.43
CA TRP A 136 5.45 -14.31 2.71
C TRP A 136 5.40 -12.92 3.33
N GLU A 137 6.21 -12.70 4.38
CA GLU A 137 6.38 -11.39 5.00
C GLU A 137 7.74 -10.82 4.63
N TRP A 138 7.75 -9.54 4.29
CA TRP A 138 8.93 -8.79 3.86
C TRP A 138 9.14 -7.59 4.77
N GLU A 139 10.39 -7.18 4.93
CA GLU A 139 10.72 -5.97 5.69
C GLU A 139 11.71 -5.11 4.92
N TYR A 140 11.46 -3.81 4.89
CA TYR A 140 12.37 -2.84 4.31
C TYR A 140 13.67 -2.78 5.12
N LYS A 141 14.80 -2.91 4.44
CA LYS A 141 16.13 -2.79 5.05
C LYS A 141 16.88 -1.67 4.37
N ASN A 142 17.15 -0.61 5.12
CA ASN A 142 17.96 0.48 4.61
C ASN A 142 19.40 0.01 4.43
N LYS A 143 19.90 0.06 3.20
CA LYS A 143 21.27 -0.30 2.89
C LYS A 143 22.12 0.96 2.96
N ILE A 144 22.73 1.18 4.08
CA ILE A 144 23.71 2.24 4.24
C ILE A 144 25.09 1.67 4.06
#